data_270d647dd1bfed7b1e8f580c34aa8285
#
_entry.id   270d647dd1bfed7b1e8f580c34aa8285
#
_cell.length_a   1.000
_cell.length_b   1.000
_cell.length_c   1.000
_cell.angle_alpha   90.00
_cell.angle_beta   90.00
_cell.angle_gamma   90.00
#
_symmetry.space_group_name_H-M   'P 1'
#
loop_
_entity.id
_entity.type
_entity.pdbx_description
1 polymer ?
#
loop_
_entity_poly.entity_id
_entity_poly.type
_entity_poly.pdbx_seq_one_letter_code
_entity_poly.pdbx_strand_id
1 'polypeptide(L)'
;MSAMAVGTDLAAYRSAVAELAPLVRLAEAEEVGVLRVVHGRGAWWDRLERLTDTIGVVVDEPQPAPAAAHERLRALGVPVVVARRRLRADVVATVVPVPAAHVVVDAWGAPSEAAVVLRDAVGWARVLAGGPLEVVAHAATPTADVLALARGRIGVSVTRALGGAGVGDALTAIALGPRRVEVRTDSAAATIHVEIDDLEGRRIAAPRREAAERVALRRLRDAVATGVRPGDLDELAHDDGILGVE
;
A
#
# COMPACT_ATOMS: atom_id res chain seq x y z
N MET A 1 -5.00 24.55 16.80
CA MET A 1 -4.63 23.13 17.01
C MET A 1 -3.12 23.06 17.15
N SER A 2 -2.64 22.37 18.20
CA SER A 2 -1.19 22.17 18.41
C SER A 2 -0.65 21.18 17.36
N ALA A 3 0.62 21.36 16.96
CA ALA A 3 1.31 20.41 16.06
C ALA A 3 1.42 19.04 16.73
N MET A 4 1.07 17.97 16.00
CA MET A 4 1.22 16.61 16.51
C MET A 4 2.70 16.18 16.45
N ALA A 5 3.19 15.52 17.50
CA ALA A 5 4.55 15.03 17.57
C ALA A 5 4.69 13.70 16.79
N VAL A 6 5.79 13.55 16.05
CA VAL A 6 6.10 12.37 15.23
C VAL A 6 7.45 11.79 15.66
N GLY A 7 7.42 10.55 16.14
CA GLY A 7 8.62 9.77 16.44
C GLY A 7 9.02 8.91 15.24
N THR A 8 10.20 9.17 14.67
CA THR A 8 10.75 8.43 13.53
C THR A 8 12.28 8.54 13.49
N ASP A 9 12.94 7.46 13.08
CA ASP A 9 14.35 7.38 12.72
C ASP A 9 14.60 7.47 11.20
N LEU A 10 13.53 7.37 10.40
CA LEU A 10 13.61 7.38 8.94
C LEU A 10 13.85 8.80 8.41
N ALA A 11 14.95 9.00 7.69
CA ALA A 11 15.35 10.31 7.15
C ALA A 11 14.27 10.94 6.25
N ALA A 12 13.62 10.14 5.39
CA ALA A 12 12.55 10.61 4.51
C ALA A 12 11.35 11.17 5.30
N TYR A 13 10.96 10.51 6.39
CA TYR A 13 9.89 11.00 7.26
C TYR A 13 10.30 12.23 8.07
N ARG A 14 11.56 12.33 8.50
CA ARG A 14 12.07 13.56 9.16
C ARG A 14 11.99 14.76 8.21
N SER A 15 12.34 14.58 6.93
CA SER A 15 12.15 15.61 5.90
C SER A 15 10.68 15.96 5.70
N ALA A 16 9.81 14.95 5.61
CA ALA A 16 8.37 15.16 5.47
C ALA A 16 7.76 15.92 6.68
N VAL A 17 8.23 15.66 7.91
CA VAL A 17 7.81 16.41 9.10
C VAL A 17 8.20 17.87 8.99
N ALA A 18 9.42 18.18 8.56
CA ALA A 18 9.85 19.57 8.38
C ALA A 18 9.01 20.32 7.32
N GLU A 19 8.67 19.63 6.23
CA GLU A 19 7.82 20.20 5.15
C GLU A 19 6.35 20.38 5.55
N LEU A 20 5.87 19.60 6.52
CA LEU A 20 4.49 19.67 7.02
C LEU A 20 4.32 20.60 8.25
N ALA A 21 5.35 21.31 8.65
CA ALA A 21 5.21 22.32 9.70
C ALA A 21 4.21 23.42 9.28
N PRO A 22 3.34 23.91 10.17
CA PRO A 22 3.21 23.63 11.60
C PRO A 22 2.23 22.51 11.98
N LEU A 23 1.83 21.64 11.04
CA LEU A 23 0.83 20.59 11.28
C LEU A 23 1.37 19.46 12.16
N VAL A 24 2.64 19.11 11.93
CA VAL A 24 3.38 18.11 12.70
C VAL A 24 4.78 18.65 13.06
N ARG A 25 5.42 18.06 14.06
CA ARG A 25 6.79 18.31 14.47
C ARG A 25 7.49 17.02 14.85
N LEU A 26 8.80 17.02 14.94
CA LEU A 26 9.52 15.89 15.51
C LEU A 26 9.22 15.78 17.00
N ALA A 27 9.07 14.55 17.47
CA ALA A 27 8.92 14.25 18.89
C ALA A 27 10.25 14.47 19.62
N GLU A 28 10.18 14.92 20.88
CA GLU A 28 11.31 14.93 21.80
C GLU A 28 11.58 13.51 22.33
N ALA A 29 12.74 13.32 22.97
CA ALA A 29 13.06 12.05 23.61
C ALA A 29 12.02 11.78 24.72
N GLU A 30 11.52 10.52 24.77
CA GLU A 30 10.54 10.06 25.76
C GLU A 30 9.17 10.75 25.72
N GLU A 31 8.87 11.51 24.67
CA GLU A 31 7.57 12.15 24.51
C GLU A 31 6.48 11.09 24.32
N VAL A 32 5.37 11.22 25.07
CA VAL A 32 4.18 10.36 25.01
C VAL A 32 3.10 10.98 24.12
N GLY A 33 2.12 10.17 23.70
CA GLY A 33 1.03 10.67 22.86
C GLY A 33 1.49 11.06 21.46
N VAL A 34 2.44 10.32 20.88
CA VAL A 34 3.08 10.63 19.61
C VAL A 34 2.55 9.76 18.49
N LEU A 35 2.62 10.26 17.25
CA LEU A 35 2.53 9.47 16.03
C LEU A 35 3.84 8.70 15.85
N ARG A 36 3.79 7.42 15.55
CA ARG A 36 5.00 6.60 15.32
C ARG A 36 5.09 6.15 13.86
N VAL A 37 6.30 6.17 13.32
CA VAL A 37 6.60 5.57 12.02
C VAL A 37 7.46 4.34 12.24
N VAL A 38 6.97 3.20 11.77
CA VAL A 38 7.64 1.91 11.85
C VAL A 38 8.14 1.52 10.46
N HIS A 39 9.44 1.26 10.33
CA HIS A 39 9.99 0.72 9.09
C HIS A 39 9.52 -0.72 8.88
N GLY A 40 8.89 -0.99 7.76
CA GLY A 40 8.24 -2.27 7.46
C GLY A 40 9.16 -3.42 7.01
N ARG A 41 10.50 -3.27 7.07
CA ARG A 41 11.44 -4.33 6.68
C ARG A 41 11.68 -5.37 7.77
N GLY A 42 11.96 -6.61 7.34
CA GLY A 42 12.20 -7.74 8.23
C GLY A 42 10.98 -8.07 9.07
N ALA A 43 11.19 -8.64 10.25
CA ALA A 43 10.13 -8.87 11.24
C ALA A 43 9.70 -7.56 11.93
N TRP A 44 9.15 -6.64 11.13
CA TRP A 44 8.77 -5.30 11.58
C TRP A 44 7.73 -5.33 12.71
N TRP A 45 6.93 -6.37 12.81
CA TRP A 45 5.93 -6.57 13.86
C TRP A 45 6.55 -6.75 15.25
N ASP A 46 7.80 -7.18 15.39
CA ASP A 46 8.48 -7.28 16.69
C ASP A 46 8.74 -5.89 17.30
N ARG A 47 8.73 -4.84 16.49
CA ARG A 47 8.87 -3.46 16.95
C ARG A 47 7.58 -2.91 17.55
N LEU A 48 6.44 -3.53 17.26
CA LEU A 48 5.14 -3.08 17.76
C LEU A 48 5.04 -3.20 19.29
N GLU A 49 5.76 -4.14 19.89
CA GLU A 49 5.80 -4.32 21.34
C GLU A 49 6.39 -3.09 22.08
N ARG A 50 7.13 -2.26 21.35
CA ARG A 50 7.76 -1.02 21.89
C ARG A 50 6.92 0.23 21.65
N LEU A 51 5.75 0.09 21.07
CA LEU A 51 4.87 1.22 20.77
C LEU A 51 3.93 1.52 21.95
N THR A 52 4.52 1.87 23.09
CA THR A 52 3.78 2.41 24.22
C THR A 52 3.41 3.87 23.97
N ASP A 53 2.28 4.32 24.51
CA ASP A 53 1.84 5.72 24.48
C ASP A 53 1.77 6.36 23.07
N THR A 54 1.40 5.54 22.08
CA THR A 54 1.26 5.95 20.69
C THR A 54 -0.20 6.29 20.39
N ILE A 55 -0.46 7.39 19.66
CA ILE A 55 -1.80 7.80 19.23
C ILE A 55 -2.12 7.45 17.79
N GLY A 56 -1.14 6.98 17.02
CA GLY A 56 -1.31 6.53 15.65
C GLY A 56 0.00 6.00 15.07
N VAL A 57 -0.10 5.09 14.11
CA VAL A 57 1.06 4.40 13.51
C VAL A 57 1.05 4.52 11.99
N VAL A 58 2.20 4.86 11.40
CA VAL A 58 2.52 4.58 9.99
C VAL A 58 3.40 3.35 9.93
N VAL A 59 3.01 2.36 9.12
CA VAL A 59 3.90 1.26 8.73
C VAL A 59 4.41 1.56 7.33
N ASP A 60 5.70 1.83 7.22
CA ASP A 60 6.36 2.24 5.97
C ASP A 60 6.88 1.04 5.20
N GLU A 61 6.37 0.83 3.97
CA GLU A 61 6.79 -0.23 3.05
C GLU A 61 6.87 -1.62 3.74
N PRO A 62 5.77 -2.11 4.38
CA PRO A 62 5.84 -3.37 5.10
C PRO A 62 6.17 -4.52 4.16
N GLN A 63 7.04 -5.42 4.59
CA GLN A 63 7.13 -6.75 4.01
C GLN A 63 5.89 -7.56 4.39
N PRO A 64 5.47 -8.54 3.55
CA PRO A 64 4.37 -9.43 3.90
C PRO A 64 4.56 -10.04 5.29
N ALA A 65 3.50 -10.09 6.05
CA ALA A 65 3.53 -10.43 7.46
C ALA A 65 2.47 -11.48 7.82
N PRO A 66 2.73 -12.32 8.84
CA PRO A 66 1.74 -13.29 9.31
C PRO A 66 0.52 -12.61 9.93
N ALA A 67 -0.62 -13.30 9.96
CA ALA A 67 -1.87 -12.80 10.53
C ALA A 67 -1.72 -12.23 11.95
N ALA A 68 -0.88 -12.87 12.77
CA ALA A 68 -0.59 -12.43 14.13
C ALA A 68 0.02 -11.01 14.18
N ALA A 69 0.77 -10.59 13.16
CA ALA A 69 1.30 -9.22 13.09
C ALA A 69 0.19 -8.19 12.90
N HIS A 70 -0.79 -8.50 12.04
CA HIS A 70 -1.96 -7.64 11.80
C HIS A 70 -2.84 -7.55 13.04
N GLU A 71 -3.01 -8.64 13.77
CA GLU A 71 -3.76 -8.67 15.03
C GLU A 71 -3.09 -7.82 16.11
N ARG A 72 -1.75 -7.88 16.22
CA ARG A 72 -1.00 -7.00 17.13
C ARG A 72 -1.21 -5.51 16.81
N LEU A 73 -1.17 -5.14 15.52
CA LEU A 73 -1.50 -3.76 15.13
C LEU A 73 -2.93 -3.36 15.49
N ARG A 74 -3.91 -4.24 15.27
CA ARG A 74 -5.31 -3.98 15.68
C ARG A 74 -5.43 -3.81 17.19
N ALA A 75 -4.69 -4.60 17.97
CA ALA A 75 -4.70 -4.56 19.43
C ALA A 75 -4.17 -3.24 20.01
N LEU A 76 -3.36 -2.47 19.26
CA LEU A 76 -2.95 -1.12 19.68
C LEU A 76 -4.14 -0.16 19.82
N GLY A 77 -5.26 -0.43 19.16
CA GLY A 77 -6.48 0.36 19.27
C GLY A 77 -6.41 1.77 18.66
N VAL A 78 -5.31 2.11 17.97
CA VAL A 78 -5.06 3.43 17.36
C VAL A 78 -5.20 3.37 15.83
N PRO A 79 -5.38 4.52 15.15
CA PRO A 79 -5.33 4.58 13.69
C PRO A 79 -4.00 4.07 13.13
N VAL A 80 -4.07 3.23 12.09
CA VAL A 80 -2.92 2.72 11.36
C VAL A 80 -3.02 3.13 9.90
N VAL A 81 -1.97 3.73 9.38
CA VAL A 81 -1.78 4.03 7.96
C VAL A 81 -0.66 3.15 7.42
N VAL A 82 -0.88 2.52 6.29
CA VAL A 82 0.13 1.72 5.59
C VAL A 82 0.63 2.49 4.37
N ALA A 83 1.91 2.84 4.37
CA ALA A 83 2.55 3.50 3.25
C ALA A 83 3.11 2.44 2.29
N ARG A 84 2.54 2.33 1.09
CA ARG A 84 2.94 1.42 0.01
C ARG A 84 3.24 2.24 -1.23
N ARG A 85 4.48 2.32 -1.65
CA ARG A 85 4.90 3.20 -2.77
C ARG A 85 4.26 2.80 -4.10
N ARG A 86 4.06 1.50 -4.33
CA ARG A 86 3.42 0.98 -5.55
C ARG A 86 1.90 1.00 -5.49
N LEU A 87 1.30 1.15 -4.29
CA LEU A 87 -0.14 1.24 -4.06
C LEU A 87 -0.46 2.50 -3.23
N ARG A 88 -0.13 3.66 -3.75
CA ARG A 88 -0.30 4.94 -3.06
C ARG A 88 -1.77 5.27 -2.85
N ALA A 89 -2.14 5.58 -1.63
CA ALA A 89 -3.53 5.89 -1.26
C ALA A 89 -4.12 7.10 -2.01
N ASP A 90 -3.30 8.13 -2.28
CA ASP A 90 -3.73 9.31 -3.04
C ASP A 90 -3.94 9.02 -4.53
N VAL A 91 -3.32 7.98 -5.08
CA VAL A 91 -3.57 7.47 -6.43
C VAL A 91 -4.79 6.56 -6.42
N VAL A 92 -4.87 5.62 -5.49
CA VAL A 92 -6.03 4.73 -5.31
C VAL A 92 -7.33 5.54 -5.20
N ALA A 93 -7.31 6.64 -4.47
CA ALA A 93 -8.46 7.55 -4.34
C ALA A 93 -8.91 8.20 -5.67
N THR A 94 -8.08 8.17 -6.72
CA THR A 94 -8.46 8.67 -8.07
C THR A 94 -9.05 7.59 -8.97
N VAL A 95 -8.87 6.32 -8.58
CA VAL A 95 -9.40 5.18 -9.33
C VAL A 95 -10.83 4.93 -8.88
N VAL A 96 -11.77 5.34 -9.72
CA VAL A 96 -13.18 5.02 -9.47
C VAL A 96 -13.39 3.56 -9.86
N PRO A 97 -13.87 2.69 -8.93
CA PRO A 97 -14.21 1.32 -9.29
C PRO A 97 -15.20 1.29 -10.46
N VAL A 98 -14.88 0.49 -11.48
CA VAL A 98 -15.73 0.32 -12.64
C VAL A 98 -16.27 -1.11 -12.66
N PRO A 99 -17.46 -1.37 -13.21
CA PRO A 99 -17.91 -2.73 -13.45
C PRO A 99 -16.94 -3.43 -14.39
N ALA A 100 -15.95 -4.15 -13.82
CA ALA A 100 -15.00 -4.93 -14.59
C ALA A 100 -15.60 -6.31 -14.90
N ALA A 101 -15.33 -6.84 -16.08
CA ALA A 101 -15.55 -8.23 -16.39
C ALA A 101 -14.34 -9.06 -15.98
N HIS A 102 -13.16 -8.50 -16.11
CA HIS A 102 -11.90 -9.14 -15.75
C HIS A 102 -10.85 -8.11 -15.31
N VAL A 103 -9.94 -8.52 -14.41
CA VAL A 103 -8.77 -7.73 -14.00
C VAL A 103 -7.51 -8.55 -14.29
N VAL A 104 -6.52 -7.92 -14.91
CA VAL A 104 -5.20 -8.50 -15.19
C VAL A 104 -4.15 -7.67 -14.51
N VAL A 105 -3.23 -8.32 -13.79
CA VAL A 105 -2.08 -7.65 -13.19
C VAL A 105 -0.82 -8.43 -13.53
N ASP A 106 0.13 -7.74 -14.14
CA ASP A 106 1.47 -8.23 -14.40
C ASP A 106 2.49 -7.43 -13.59
N ALA A 107 3.36 -8.13 -12.89
CA ALA A 107 4.35 -7.52 -12.02
C ALA A 107 5.71 -8.20 -12.18
N TRP A 108 6.78 -7.44 -12.04
CA TRP A 108 8.13 -7.96 -11.98
C TRP A 108 8.99 -7.13 -11.03
N GLY A 109 10.00 -7.77 -10.45
CA GLY A 109 10.88 -7.11 -9.49
C GLY A 109 12.10 -7.96 -9.16
N ALA A 110 13.03 -7.35 -8.45
CA ALA A 110 14.20 -8.05 -7.95
C ALA A 110 13.81 -9.17 -6.96
N PRO A 111 14.59 -10.25 -6.83
CA PRO A 111 14.28 -11.33 -5.90
C PRO A 111 14.04 -10.87 -4.45
N SER A 112 14.77 -9.85 -3.98
CA SER A 112 14.60 -9.27 -2.64
C SER A 112 13.27 -8.55 -2.43
N GLU A 113 12.60 -8.11 -3.51
CA GLU A 113 11.35 -7.35 -3.49
C GLU A 113 10.15 -8.20 -3.96
N ALA A 114 10.40 -9.44 -4.38
CA ALA A 114 9.41 -10.29 -5.04
C ALA A 114 8.08 -10.42 -4.27
N ALA A 115 8.15 -10.67 -2.97
CA ALA A 115 6.97 -10.83 -2.14
C ALA A 115 6.19 -9.50 -1.97
N VAL A 116 6.90 -8.39 -1.82
CA VAL A 116 6.28 -7.04 -1.71
C VAL A 116 5.60 -6.66 -3.02
N VAL A 117 6.28 -6.91 -4.14
CA VAL A 117 5.74 -6.62 -5.48
C VAL A 117 4.49 -7.46 -5.77
N LEU A 118 4.50 -8.76 -5.42
CA LEU A 118 3.34 -9.62 -5.57
C LEU A 118 2.16 -9.17 -4.71
N ARG A 119 2.40 -8.81 -3.45
CA ARG A 119 1.37 -8.27 -2.57
C ARG A 119 0.79 -6.96 -3.12
N ASP A 120 1.63 -6.06 -3.65
CA ASP A 120 1.17 -4.80 -4.22
C ASP A 120 0.37 -5.03 -5.51
N ALA A 121 0.71 -6.09 -6.29
CA ALA A 121 -0.08 -6.55 -7.43
C ALA A 121 -1.47 -7.04 -7.00
N VAL A 122 -1.56 -7.85 -5.93
CA VAL A 122 -2.83 -8.28 -5.34
C VAL A 122 -3.64 -7.06 -4.85
N GLY A 123 -2.97 -6.09 -4.21
CA GLY A 123 -3.60 -4.85 -3.77
C GLY A 123 -4.23 -4.06 -4.93
N TRP A 124 -3.55 -3.90 -6.06
CA TRP A 124 -4.13 -3.27 -7.25
C TRP A 124 -5.27 -4.10 -7.85
N ALA A 125 -5.12 -5.44 -7.87
CA ALA A 125 -6.21 -6.33 -8.30
C ALA A 125 -7.46 -6.12 -7.45
N ARG A 126 -7.31 -6.04 -6.12
CA ARG A 126 -8.40 -5.77 -5.17
C ARG A 126 -9.04 -4.40 -5.42
N VAL A 127 -8.24 -3.35 -5.61
CA VAL A 127 -8.74 -1.99 -5.91
C VAL A 127 -9.56 -1.97 -7.20
N LEU A 128 -9.02 -2.55 -8.27
CA LEU A 128 -9.68 -2.56 -9.58
C LEU A 128 -10.92 -3.47 -9.62
N ALA A 129 -10.91 -4.57 -8.87
CA ALA A 129 -12.10 -5.43 -8.70
C ALA A 129 -13.14 -4.81 -7.75
N GLY A 130 -12.79 -3.76 -7.03
CA GLY A 130 -13.68 -3.01 -6.13
C GLY A 130 -13.92 -3.66 -4.77
N GLY A 131 -13.03 -4.53 -4.28
CA GLY A 131 -13.11 -5.12 -2.95
C GLY A 131 -12.36 -6.46 -2.79
N PRO A 132 -12.53 -7.14 -1.66
CA PRO A 132 -11.80 -8.36 -1.31
C PRO A 132 -11.87 -9.43 -2.40
N LEU A 133 -10.78 -10.17 -2.55
CA LEU A 133 -10.59 -11.23 -3.53
C LEU A 133 -10.51 -12.60 -2.84
N GLU A 134 -10.93 -13.65 -3.55
CA GLU A 134 -10.81 -15.03 -3.12
C GLU A 134 -9.81 -15.77 -4.03
N VAL A 135 -8.98 -16.64 -3.46
CA VAL A 135 -8.04 -17.47 -4.23
C VAL A 135 -8.80 -18.60 -4.89
N VAL A 136 -8.71 -18.69 -6.22
CA VAL A 136 -9.25 -19.80 -7.02
C VAL A 136 -8.16 -20.83 -7.29
N ALA A 137 -6.96 -20.35 -7.69
CA ALA A 137 -5.80 -21.21 -7.92
C ALA A 137 -4.52 -20.40 -7.74
N HIS A 138 -3.44 -21.05 -7.33
CA HIS A 138 -2.10 -20.50 -7.27
C HIS A 138 -1.09 -21.53 -7.79
N ALA A 139 -0.24 -21.10 -8.68
CA ALA A 139 0.91 -21.86 -9.15
C ALA A 139 2.16 -21.02 -9.00
N ALA A 140 3.18 -21.59 -8.39
CA ALA A 140 4.46 -20.93 -8.14
C ALA A 140 5.63 -21.75 -8.66
N THR A 141 6.64 -21.06 -9.17
CA THR A 141 7.97 -21.56 -9.48
C THR A 141 8.99 -20.70 -8.72
N PRO A 142 10.27 -21.08 -8.69
CA PRO A 142 11.29 -20.22 -8.09
C PRO A 142 11.38 -18.81 -8.69
N THR A 143 10.91 -18.60 -9.91
CA THR A 143 11.07 -17.36 -10.67
C THR A 143 9.75 -16.67 -11.03
N ALA A 144 8.61 -17.29 -10.79
CA ALA A 144 7.31 -16.72 -11.16
C ALA A 144 6.18 -17.26 -10.28
N ASP A 145 5.14 -16.42 -10.12
CA ASP A 145 3.84 -16.82 -9.56
C ASP A 145 2.73 -16.47 -10.55
N VAL A 146 1.71 -17.29 -10.57
CA VAL A 146 0.46 -17.05 -11.27
C VAL A 146 -0.70 -17.34 -10.31
N LEU A 147 -1.50 -16.30 -10.02
CA LEU A 147 -2.69 -16.43 -9.19
C LEU A 147 -3.93 -16.22 -10.05
N ALA A 148 -4.88 -17.12 -9.95
CA ALA A 148 -6.26 -16.90 -10.36
C ALA A 148 -7.06 -16.53 -9.11
N LEU A 149 -7.65 -15.36 -9.13
CA LEU A 149 -8.46 -14.84 -8.04
C LEU A 149 -9.86 -14.51 -8.55
N ALA A 150 -10.83 -14.33 -7.65
CA ALA A 150 -12.18 -13.93 -8.02
C ALA A 150 -12.78 -12.97 -7.01
N ARG A 151 -13.72 -12.12 -7.48
CA ARG A 151 -14.66 -11.38 -6.65
C ARG A 151 -16.06 -11.48 -7.29
N GLY A 152 -16.88 -12.36 -6.76
CA GLY A 152 -18.18 -12.65 -7.34
C GLY A 152 -18.05 -13.14 -8.79
N ARG A 153 -18.48 -12.33 -9.78
CA ARG A 153 -18.40 -12.66 -11.21
C ARG A 153 -17.14 -12.11 -11.91
N ILE A 154 -16.33 -11.34 -11.20
CA ILE A 154 -15.10 -10.74 -11.74
C ILE A 154 -13.97 -11.75 -11.60
N GLY A 155 -13.45 -12.23 -12.74
CA GLY A 155 -12.22 -13.01 -12.78
C GLY A 155 -11.01 -12.09 -12.66
N VAL A 156 -9.98 -12.54 -11.95
CA VAL A 156 -8.74 -11.78 -11.74
C VAL A 156 -7.56 -12.70 -12.00
N SER A 157 -6.61 -12.25 -12.80
CA SER A 157 -5.31 -12.93 -12.99
C SER A 157 -4.17 -12.01 -12.52
N VAL A 158 -3.29 -12.56 -11.71
CA VAL A 158 -2.08 -11.88 -11.25
C VAL A 158 -0.87 -12.72 -11.63
N THR A 159 0.06 -12.13 -12.35
CA THR A 159 1.33 -12.76 -12.71
C THR A 159 2.48 -11.97 -12.08
N ARG A 160 3.40 -12.64 -11.42
CA ARG A 160 4.66 -12.05 -10.98
C ARG A 160 5.82 -12.83 -11.56
N ALA A 161 6.80 -12.14 -12.13
CA ALA A 161 8.07 -12.72 -12.56
C ALA A 161 9.26 -12.02 -11.87
N LEU A 162 10.35 -12.76 -11.67
CA LEU A 162 11.60 -12.16 -11.22
C LEU A 162 12.26 -11.41 -12.38
N GLY A 163 12.60 -10.15 -12.16
CA GLY A 163 13.41 -9.36 -13.07
C GLY A 163 14.88 -9.78 -13.00
N GLY A 164 15.58 -9.68 -14.12
CA GLY A 164 17.05 -9.82 -14.17
C GLY A 164 17.74 -8.67 -13.43
N ALA A 165 19.05 -8.81 -13.20
CA ALA A 165 19.86 -7.77 -12.58
C ALA A 165 19.78 -6.46 -13.41
N GLY A 166 19.46 -5.35 -12.73
CA GLY A 166 19.30 -4.03 -13.35
C GLY A 166 17.90 -3.73 -13.91
N VAL A 167 16.95 -4.65 -13.84
CA VAL A 167 15.54 -4.37 -14.16
C VAL A 167 14.89 -3.79 -12.90
N GLY A 168 14.36 -2.57 -13.01
CA GLY A 168 13.56 -1.95 -11.94
C GLY A 168 12.26 -2.72 -11.71
N ASP A 169 11.74 -2.61 -10.49
CA ASP A 169 10.43 -3.16 -10.19
C ASP A 169 9.35 -2.39 -10.93
N ALA A 170 8.44 -3.10 -11.57
CA ALA A 170 7.30 -2.50 -12.25
C ALA A 170 6.06 -3.37 -12.11
N LEU A 171 4.91 -2.72 -12.26
CA LEU A 171 3.60 -3.36 -12.19
C LEU A 171 2.68 -2.68 -13.18
N THR A 172 1.91 -3.49 -13.91
CA THR A 172 0.80 -3.03 -14.74
C THR A 172 -0.48 -3.74 -14.31
N ALA A 173 -1.52 -2.98 -13.97
CA ALA A 173 -2.83 -3.51 -13.59
C ALA A 173 -3.90 -2.93 -14.51
N ILE A 174 -4.76 -3.80 -15.06
CA ILE A 174 -5.77 -3.41 -16.04
C ILE A 174 -7.13 -4.00 -15.63
N ALA A 175 -8.12 -3.15 -15.49
CA ALA A 175 -9.53 -3.55 -15.41
C ALA A 175 -10.16 -3.46 -16.80
N LEU A 176 -10.75 -4.55 -17.25
CA LEU A 176 -11.44 -4.71 -18.54
C LEU A 176 -12.95 -4.78 -18.34
N GLY A 177 -13.68 -3.90 -19.01
CA GLY A 177 -15.13 -3.80 -18.93
C GLY A 177 -15.65 -2.76 -19.91
N PRO A 178 -16.85 -2.19 -19.68
CA PRO A 178 -17.37 -1.04 -20.45
C PRO A 178 -16.45 0.18 -20.40
N ARG A 179 -15.63 0.27 -19.37
CA ARG A 179 -14.55 1.21 -19.21
C ARG A 179 -13.28 0.43 -18.94
N ARG A 180 -12.19 0.77 -19.60
CA ARG A 180 -10.86 0.23 -19.32
C ARG A 180 -10.13 1.18 -18.36
N VAL A 181 -9.59 0.64 -17.27
CA VAL A 181 -8.69 1.38 -16.37
C VAL A 181 -7.35 0.67 -16.40
N GLU A 182 -6.30 1.43 -16.63
CA GLU A 182 -4.93 0.93 -16.59
C GLU A 182 -4.10 1.71 -15.58
N VAL A 183 -3.38 0.99 -14.74
CA VAL A 183 -2.43 1.54 -13.78
C VAL A 183 -1.06 0.96 -14.09
N ARG A 184 -0.05 1.82 -14.20
CA ARG A 184 1.36 1.42 -14.35
C ARG A 184 2.18 2.06 -13.26
N THR A 185 2.96 1.25 -12.55
CA THR A 185 3.93 1.74 -11.57
C THR A 185 5.33 1.55 -12.12
N ASP A 186 6.16 2.57 -11.96
CA ASP A 186 7.58 2.54 -12.26
C ASP A 186 8.33 2.97 -10.99
N SER A 187 8.99 2.01 -10.35
CA SER A 187 9.74 2.28 -9.11
C SER A 187 10.99 3.10 -9.35
N ALA A 188 11.62 2.98 -10.52
CA ALA A 188 12.81 3.76 -10.88
C ALA A 188 12.46 5.25 -11.06
N ALA A 189 11.30 5.53 -11.63
CA ALA A 189 10.81 6.90 -11.79
C ALA A 189 9.97 7.39 -10.61
N ALA A 190 9.71 6.54 -9.61
CA ALA A 190 8.81 6.79 -8.48
C ALA A 190 7.43 7.33 -8.92
N THR A 191 6.93 6.86 -10.05
CA THR A 191 5.70 7.34 -10.67
C THR A 191 4.64 6.26 -10.75
N ILE A 192 3.39 6.69 -10.64
CA ILE A 192 2.21 5.86 -10.93
C ILE A 192 1.38 6.59 -11.96
N HIS A 193 1.16 5.94 -13.09
CA HIS A 193 0.31 6.41 -14.17
C HIS A 193 -1.03 5.73 -14.12
N VAL A 194 -2.11 6.50 -14.22
CA VAL A 194 -3.48 5.99 -14.31
C VAL A 194 -4.10 6.51 -15.59
N GLU A 195 -4.59 5.59 -16.40
CA GLU A 195 -5.25 5.87 -17.66
C GLU A 195 -6.65 5.24 -17.65
N ILE A 196 -7.62 5.98 -18.14
CA ILE A 196 -9.02 5.57 -18.22
C ILE A 196 -9.50 5.78 -19.64
N ASP A 197 -9.95 4.70 -20.30
CA ASP A 197 -10.57 4.71 -21.61
C ASP A 197 -12.05 4.34 -21.49
N ASP A 198 -12.92 5.17 -22.02
CA ASP A 198 -14.35 4.92 -22.10
C ASP A 198 -14.94 5.53 -23.40
N LEU A 199 -16.26 5.51 -23.54
CA LEU A 199 -16.94 6.03 -24.73
C LEU A 199 -16.73 7.54 -24.95
N GLU A 200 -16.33 8.28 -23.92
CA GLU A 200 -16.04 9.71 -24.01
C GLU A 200 -14.60 9.98 -24.47
N GLY A 201 -13.74 8.94 -24.47
CA GLY A 201 -12.36 9.02 -24.90
C GLY A 201 -11.37 8.62 -23.81
N ARG A 202 -10.11 8.91 -24.06
CA ARG A 202 -8.98 8.58 -23.20
C ARG A 202 -8.65 9.72 -22.25
N ARG A 203 -8.55 9.42 -20.96
CA ARG A 203 -8.16 10.36 -19.91
C ARG A 203 -6.94 9.82 -19.16
N ILE A 204 -5.98 10.69 -18.91
CA ILE A 204 -4.80 10.40 -18.09
C ILE A 204 -4.93 11.18 -16.80
N ALA A 205 -4.88 10.50 -15.66
CA ALA A 205 -4.91 11.17 -14.37
C ALA A 205 -3.63 12.02 -14.18
N ALA A 206 -3.80 13.19 -13.58
CA ALA A 206 -2.66 14.05 -13.28
C ALA A 206 -1.68 13.33 -12.34
N PRO A 207 -0.37 13.34 -12.64
CA PRO A 207 0.63 12.66 -11.82
C PRO A 207 0.67 13.24 -10.41
N ARG A 208 0.74 12.37 -9.40
CA ARG A 208 0.88 12.76 -8.00
C ARG A 208 2.36 12.97 -7.70
N ARG A 209 2.71 14.22 -7.34
CA ARG A 209 4.09 14.65 -7.09
C ARG A 209 4.44 14.78 -5.61
N GLU A 210 3.44 14.65 -4.73
CA GLU A 210 3.69 14.71 -3.30
C GLU A 210 4.45 13.46 -2.84
N ALA A 211 5.44 13.63 -1.96
CA ALA A 211 6.16 12.49 -1.38
C ALA A 211 5.21 11.55 -0.61
N ALA A 212 5.39 10.24 -0.75
CA ALA A 212 4.54 9.24 -0.12
C ALA A 212 4.49 9.38 1.40
N GLU A 213 5.61 9.74 2.00
CA GLU A 213 5.78 9.99 3.43
C GLU A 213 4.91 11.15 3.93
N ARG A 214 4.80 12.23 3.14
CA ARG A 214 3.92 13.36 3.45
C ARG A 214 2.45 12.96 3.39
N VAL A 215 2.07 12.20 2.37
CA VAL A 215 0.71 11.66 2.23
C VAL A 215 0.37 10.79 3.43
N ALA A 216 1.26 9.88 3.82
CA ALA A 216 1.07 9.00 4.96
C ALA A 216 0.91 9.78 6.28
N LEU A 217 1.79 10.75 6.55
CA LEU A 217 1.70 11.57 7.78
C LEU A 217 0.42 12.41 7.82
N ARG A 218 0.01 13.02 6.71
CA ARG A 218 -1.25 13.78 6.67
C ARG A 218 -2.44 12.87 6.93
N ARG A 219 -2.51 11.72 6.26
CA ARG A 219 -3.59 10.74 6.46
C ARG A 219 -3.65 10.27 7.91
N LEU A 220 -2.50 9.96 8.52
CA LEU A 220 -2.46 9.54 9.92
C LEU A 220 -2.92 10.66 10.85
N ARG A 221 -2.40 11.90 10.66
CA ARG A 221 -2.83 13.06 11.43
C ARG A 221 -4.34 13.28 11.33
N ASP A 222 -4.89 13.21 10.13
CA ASP A 222 -6.32 13.42 9.88
C ASP A 222 -7.15 12.32 10.52
N ALA A 223 -6.69 11.05 10.45
CA ALA A 223 -7.34 9.92 11.10
C ALA A 223 -7.39 10.11 12.64
N VAL A 224 -6.29 10.53 13.25
CA VAL A 224 -6.24 10.82 14.70
C VAL A 224 -7.14 12.02 15.04
N ALA A 225 -7.09 13.09 14.25
CA ALA A 225 -7.88 14.30 14.52
C ALA A 225 -9.39 14.08 14.39
N THR A 226 -9.82 13.20 13.47
CA THR A 226 -11.24 12.91 13.20
C THR A 226 -11.76 11.69 13.95
N GLY A 227 -10.89 10.84 14.50
CA GLY A 227 -11.24 9.55 15.06
C GLY A 227 -11.66 8.50 14.02
N VAL A 228 -11.54 8.78 12.72
CA VAL A 228 -11.89 7.85 11.63
C VAL A 228 -10.70 6.94 11.35
N ARG A 229 -10.89 5.63 11.52
CA ARG A 229 -9.84 4.65 11.25
C ARG A 229 -9.72 4.39 9.74
N PRO A 230 -8.51 4.48 9.15
CA PRO A 230 -8.27 4.04 7.79
C PRO A 230 -8.48 2.52 7.65
N GLY A 231 -8.93 2.07 6.46
CA GLY A 231 -9.07 0.66 6.13
C GLY A 231 -7.74 -0.04 5.78
N ASP A 232 -6.64 0.68 5.81
CA ASP A 232 -5.32 0.25 5.34
C ASP A 232 -4.85 -1.07 5.95
N LEU A 233 -5.11 -1.26 7.25
CA LEU A 233 -4.67 -2.47 7.96
C LEU A 233 -5.47 -3.71 7.51
N ASP A 234 -6.77 -3.57 7.30
CA ASP A 234 -7.61 -4.67 6.83
C ASP A 234 -7.30 -5.02 5.38
N GLU A 235 -7.00 -4.00 4.57
CA GLU A 235 -6.54 -4.17 3.20
C GLU A 235 -5.18 -4.87 3.13
N LEU A 236 -4.22 -4.47 3.98
CA LEU A 236 -2.91 -5.13 4.07
C LEU A 236 -3.04 -6.58 4.51
N ALA A 237 -3.82 -6.84 5.57
CA ALA A 237 -4.06 -8.18 6.09
C ALA A 237 -4.71 -9.10 5.05
N HIS A 238 -5.66 -8.57 4.26
CA HIS A 238 -6.28 -9.30 3.16
C HIS A 238 -5.25 -9.63 2.07
N ASP A 239 -4.47 -8.64 1.62
CA ASP A 239 -3.49 -8.81 0.55
C ASP A 239 -2.38 -9.80 0.97
N ASP A 240 -1.92 -9.75 2.23
CA ASP A 240 -0.94 -10.70 2.78
C ASP A 240 -1.54 -12.11 2.95
N GLY A 241 -2.82 -12.21 3.32
CA GLY A 241 -3.54 -13.48 3.44
C GLY A 241 -3.66 -14.23 2.11
N ILE A 242 -3.81 -13.52 0.98
CA ILE A 242 -3.78 -14.11 -0.37
C ILE A 242 -2.44 -14.78 -0.67
N LEU A 243 -1.34 -14.26 -0.13
CA LEU A 243 0.01 -14.82 -0.32
C LEU A 243 0.28 -16.05 0.53
N GLY A 244 -0.57 -16.40 1.49
CA GLY A 244 -0.39 -17.53 2.38
C GLY A 244 0.82 -17.37 3.31
N VAL A 245 1.14 -16.17 3.77
CA VAL A 245 2.23 -15.91 4.70
C VAL A 245 1.84 -16.44 6.09
N GLU A 246 2.48 -17.51 6.52
CA GLU A 246 2.30 -18.14 7.85
C GLU A 246 3.16 -17.48 8.94
#